data_dcd82f698b241f18edf020931e5bc458
#
_entry.id   dcd82f698b241f18edf020931e5bc458
#
_cell.length_a   1.000
_cell.length_b   1.000
_cell.length_c   1.000
_cell.angle_alpha   90.00
_cell.angle_beta   90.00
_cell.angle_gamma   90.00
#
_symmetry.space_group_name_H-M   'P 1'
#
loop_
_entity.id
_entity.type
_entity.pdbx_description
1 polymer ?
#
loop_
_entity_poly.entity_id
_entity_poly.type
_entity_poly.pdbx_seq_one_letter_code
_entity_poly.pdbx_strand_id
1 'polypeptide(L)'
;MSYNLFAYCKNNPVNRFDAEGNLSLPNWLKVAVGAVALAGLAVATVCTGGAAAVICGAALSGAIIGGASGAVFGAIGGGLHGGWQGAVDGACTGFMTGTLVGGATGAAAAGINIATGATTVIGNAHGVGIHKLATNMEAGKMAASGQYSQIGLNRSLKTMGLNGGRLRPDIIGISNNGFDKLVEVVSPRQDISYIRNKMLNMLEDNPDATGKVIVWTRHLFR
;
A
#
# COMPACT_ATOMS: atom_id res chain seq x y z
N MET A 1 -37.82 9.53 -32.48
CA MET A 1 -37.26 9.76 -31.13
C MET A 1 -36.31 10.94 -31.22
N SER A 2 -36.63 12.08 -30.62
CA SER A 2 -35.69 13.21 -30.55
C SER A 2 -34.71 12.93 -29.42
N TYR A 3 -33.46 12.68 -29.74
CA TYR A 3 -32.41 12.62 -28.76
C TYR A 3 -32.22 14.01 -28.17
N ASN A 4 -32.41 14.16 -26.86
CA ASN A 4 -32.17 15.41 -26.17
C ASN A 4 -30.66 15.61 -26.03
N LEU A 5 -30.05 16.25 -27.01
CA LEU A 5 -28.62 16.60 -27.02
C LEU A 5 -28.18 17.44 -25.82
N PHE A 6 -29.12 18.08 -25.11
CA PHE A 6 -28.84 18.87 -23.92
C PHE A 6 -28.71 18.05 -22.64
N ALA A 7 -29.11 16.77 -22.65
CA ALA A 7 -28.87 15.88 -21.52
C ALA A 7 -27.40 15.42 -21.41
N TYR A 8 -26.64 15.57 -22.51
CA TYR A 8 -25.22 15.26 -22.54
C TYR A 8 -24.45 16.13 -21.56
N CYS A 9 -23.60 15.51 -20.72
CA CYS A 9 -22.83 16.19 -19.67
C CYS A 9 -23.67 17.04 -18.71
N LYS A 10 -24.95 16.71 -18.47
CA LYS A 10 -25.88 17.46 -17.61
C LYS A 10 -25.96 18.93 -17.99
N ASN A 11 -26.07 19.23 -19.27
CA ASN A 11 -26.15 20.58 -19.85
C ASN A 11 -24.89 21.46 -19.64
N ASN A 12 -23.74 20.86 -19.31
CA ASN A 12 -22.49 21.60 -19.14
C ASN A 12 -21.33 20.91 -19.90
N PRO A 13 -21.37 20.85 -21.24
CA PRO A 13 -20.37 20.17 -22.05
C PRO A 13 -18.99 20.85 -22.04
N VAL A 14 -18.91 22.11 -21.60
CA VAL A 14 -17.65 22.88 -21.53
C VAL A 14 -16.78 22.42 -20.34
N ASN A 15 -17.40 22.04 -19.23
CA ASN A 15 -16.72 21.67 -17.99
C ASN A 15 -16.76 20.15 -17.69
N ARG A 16 -17.35 19.36 -18.57
CA ARG A 16 -17.50 17.90 -18.36
C ARG A 16 -17.20 17.17 -19.65
N PHE A 17 -16.28 16.22 -19.55
CA PHE A 17 -15.94 15.31 -20.61
C PHE A 17 -16.52 13.93 -20.29
N ASP A 18 -17.38 13.43 -21.18
CA ASP A 18 -17.93 12.09 -21.10
C ASP A 18 -17.45 11.31 -22.33
N ALA A 19 -16.31 10.66 -22.21
CA ALA A 19 -15.67 9.92 -23.32
C ALA A 19 -16.47 8.68 -23.75
N GLU A 20 -17.37 8.17 -22.90
CA GLU A 20 -18.08 6.90 -23.12
C GLU A 20 -19.62 7.05 -23.02
N GLY A 21 -20.16 8.26 -22.88
CA GLY A 21 -21.59 8.51 -22.74
C GLY A 21 -22.15 8.10 -21.37
N ASN A 22 -21.28 7.84 -20.39
CA ASN A 22 -21.63 7.44 -19.03
C ASN A 22 -21.52 8.59 -18.03
N LEU A 23 -21.61 8.32 -16.75
CA LEU A 23 -21.67 9.31 -15.70
C LEU A 23 -20.39 10.18 -15.61
N SER A 24 -20.44 11.43 -16.09
CA SER A 24 -19.35 12.39 -15.91
C SER A 24 -19.32 12.91 -14.46
N LEU A 25 -18.39 12.42 -13.65
CA LEU A 25 -18.17 12.92 -12.29
C LEU A 25 -17.33 14.21 -12.32
N PRO A 26 -17.66 15.22 -11.53
CA PRO A 26 -16.81 16.40 -11.39
C PRO A 26 -15.47 16.03 -10.73
N ASN A 27 -14.40 16.75 -11.08
CA ASN A 27 -13.04 16.44 -10.64
C ASN A 27 -12.88 16.38 -9.12
N TRP A 28 -13.51 17.30 -8.39
CA TRP A 28 -13.47 17.27 -6.93
C TRP A 28 -14.05 15.98 -6.35
N LEU A 29 -15.10 15.42 -6.98
CA LEU A 29 -15.71 14.16 -6.52
C LEU A 29 -14.82 12.96 -6.83
N LYS A 30 -14.14 12.94 -7.98
CA LYS A 30 -13.15 11.90 -8.32
C LYS A 30 -12.03 11.86 -7.28
N VAL A 31 -11.48 13.03 -6.92
CA VAL A 31 -10.46 13.15 -5.88
C VAL A 31 -11.00 12.74 -4.50
N ALA A 32 -12.21 13.15 -4.15
CA ALA A 32 -12.84 12.79 -2.89
C ALA A 32 -13.04 11.28 -2.75
N VAL A 33 -13.50 10.60 -3.79
CA VAL A 33 -13.65 9.12 -3.79
C VAL A 33 -12.32 8.43 -3.55
N GLY A 34 -11.27 8.83 -4.28
CA GLY A 34 -9.93 8.27 -4.07
C GLY A 34 -9.38 8.52 -2.66
N ALA A 35 -9.55 9.73 -2.14
CA ALA A 35 -9.10 10.10 -0.80
C ALA A 35 -9.86 9.33 0.30
N VAL A 36 -11.17 9.18 0.19
CA VAL A 36 -12.00 8.41 1.13
C VAL A 36 -11.60 6.93 1.10
N ALA A 37 -11.35 6.36 -0.08
CA ALA A 37 -10.88 5.00 -0.20
C ALA A 37 -9.53 4.79 0.52
N LEU A 38 -8.57 5.70 0.32
CA LEU A 38 -7.28 5.66 1.02
C LEU A 38 -7.43 5.79 2.54
N ALA A 39 -8.26 6.73 3.01
CA ALA A 39 -8.51 6.92 4.43
C ALA A 39 -9.18 5.69 5.05
N GLY A 40 -10.18 5.11 4.40
CA GLY A 40 -10.86 3.90 4.85
C GLY A 40 -9.91 2.70 4.95
N LEU A 41 -9.06 2.50 3.94
CA LEU A 41 -8.04 1.45 3.95
C LEU A 41 -6.99 1.67 5.06
N ALA A 42 -6.57 2.91 5.31
CA ALA A 42 -5.63 3.23 6.38
C ALA A 42 -6.24 2.89 7.75
N VAL A 43 -7.49 3.28 8.00
CA VAL A 43 -8.22 2.94 9.25
C VAL A 43 -8.34 1.42 9.38
N ALA A 44 -8.80 0.72 8.34
CA ALA A 44 -8.93 -0.71 8.35
C ALA A 44 -7.59 -1.42 8.68
N THR A 45 -6.49 -0.95 8.07
CA THR A 45 -5.14 -1.50 8.30
C THR A 45 -4.68 -1.36 9.76
N VAL A 46 -5.07 -0.28 10.43
CA VAL A 46 -4.70 -0.06 11.85
C VAL A 46 -5.65 -0.77 12.82
N CYS A 47 -6.96 -0.81 12.49
CA CYS A 47 -7.97 -1.38 13.39
C CYS A 47 -8.02 -2.91 13.36
N THR A 48 -7.57 -3.55 12.28
CA THR A 48 -7.55 -5.01 12.16
C THR A 48 -6.24 -5.61 12.70
N GLY A 49 -6.14 -6.94 12.73
CA GLY A 49 -4.96 -7.68 13.17
C GLY A 49 -4.70 -8.92 12.32
N GLY A 50 -3.52 -9.52 12.46
CA GLY A 50 -3.13 -10.75 11.77
C GLY A 50 -3.22 -10.64 10.25
N ALA A 51 -3.69 -11.70 9.61
CA ALA A 51 -3.82 -11.79 8.16
C ALA A 51 -4.72 -10.70 7.56
N ALA A 52 -5.80 -10.32 8.24
CA ALA A 52 -6.69 -9.26 7.77
C ALA A 52 -5.99 -7.91 7.68
N ALA A 53 -5.16 -7.55 8.67
CA ALA A 53 -4.37 -6.33 8.64
C ALA A 53 -3.34 -6.32 7.51
N VAL A 54 -2.75 -7.47 7.21
CA VAL A 54 -1.80 -7.66 6.10
C VAL A 54 -2.49 -7.47 4.75
N ILE A 55 -3.69 -8.04 4.57
CA ILE A 55 -4.49 -7.83 3.34
C ILE A 55 -4.88 -6.36 3.18
N CYS A 56 -5.36 -5.70 4.25
CA CYS A 56 -5.65 -4.26 4.22
C CYS A 56 -4.40 -3.42 3.93
N GLY A 57 -3.24 -3.81 4.47
CA GLY A 57 -1.94 -3.18 4.19
C GLY A 57 -1.52 -3.32 2.72
N ALA A 58 -1.75 -4.48 2.11
CA ALA A 58 -1.53 -4.72 0.69
C ALA A 58 -2.46 -3.84 -0.18
N ALA A 59 -3.75 -3.80 0.18
CA ALA A 59 -4.73 -2.95 -0.47
C ALA A 59 -4.33 -1.47 -0.42
N LEU A 60 -3.95 -0.97 0.75
CA LEU A 60 -3.53 0.42 0.92
C LEU A 60 -2.26 0.72 0.11
N SER A 61 -1.28 -0.16 0.11
CA SER A 61 -0.05 -0.02 -0.67
C SER A 61 -0.34 0.03 -2.18
N GLY A 62 -1.19 -0.88 -2.66
CA GLY A 62 -1.64 -0.91 -4.05
C GLY A 62 -2.43 0.34 -4.43
N ALA A 63 -3.32 0.81 -3.56
CA ALA A 63 -4.11 2.02 -3.77
C ALA A 63 -3.23 3.29 -3.87
N ILE A 64 -2.20 3.42 -3.03
CA ILE A 64 -1.26 4.56 -3.09
C ILE A 64 -0.46 4.53 -4.39
N ILE A 65 0.11 3.37 -4.75
CA ILE A 65 0.91 3.24 -5.98
C ILE A 65 0.02 3.44 -7.20
N GLY A 66 -1.13 2.77 -7.25
CA GLY A 66 -2.09 2.88 -8.35
C GLY A 66 -2.62 4.30 -8.51
N GLY A 67 -2.99 4.96 -7.42
CA GLY A 67 -3.48 6.35 -7.43
C GLY A 67 -2.41 7.33 -7.93
N ALA A 68 -1.17 7.21 -7.43
CA ALA A 68 -0.08 8.09 -7.86
C ALA A 68 0.27 7.88 -9.34
N SER A 69 0.46 6.63 -9.76
CA SER A 69 0.77 6.32 -11.17
C SER A 69 -0.40 6.68 -12.10
N GLY A 70 -1.63 6.37 -11.69
CA GLY A 70 -2.84 6.72 -12.43
C GLY A 70 -2.98 8.22 -12.64
N ALA A 71 -2.73 9.03 -11.62
CA ALA A 71 -2.73 10.49 -11.73
C ALA A 71 -1.70 11.00 -12.75
N VAL A 72 -0.47 10.46 -12.72
CA VAL A 72 0.59 10.87 -13.64
C VAL A 72 0.25 10.49 -15.08
N PHE A 73 -0.09 9.22 -15.34
CA PHE A 73 -0.43 8.75 -16.69
C PHE A 73 -1.72 9.40 -17.20
N GLY A 74 -2.71 9.60 -16.32
CA GLY A 74 -3.94 10.30 -16.66
C GLY A 74 -3.69 11.76 -17.04
N ALA A 75 -2.81 12.46 -16.31
CA ALA A 75 -2.42 13.84 -16.66
C ALA A 75 -1.75 13.92 -18.02
N ILE A 76 -0.81 13.01 -18.31
CA ILE A 76 -0.10 12.97 -19.60
C ILE A 76 -1.09 12.68 -20.74
N GLY A 77 -1.89 11.61 -20.63
CA GLY A 77 -2.86 11.24 -21.65
C GLY A 77 -3.93 12.32 -21.88
N GLY A 78 -4.50 12.86 -20.81
CA GLY A 78 -5.47 13.95 -20.89
C GLY A 78 -4.88 15.24 -21.47
N GLY A 79 -3.64 15.56 -21.11
CA GLY A 79 -2.95 16.75 -21.60
C GLY A 79 -2.67 16.72 -23.12
N LEU A 80 -2.35 15.56 -23.66
CA LEU A 80 -2.11 15.36 -25.10
C LEU A 80 -3.36 15.63 -25.93
N HIS A 81 -4.56 15.35 -25.41
CA HIS A 81 -5.83 15.48 -26.14
C HIS A 81 -6.63 16.75 -25.80
N GLY A 82 -6.50 17.25 -24.56
CA GLY A 82 -7.34 18.33 -24.05
C GLY A 82 -6.57 19.51 -23.43
N GLY A 83 -5.25 19.59 -23.66
CA GLY A 83 -4.39 20.62 -23.07
C GLY A 83 -4.44 20.61 -21.53
N TRP A 84 -4.36 21.79 -20.91
CA TRP A 84 -4.33 21.88 -19.43
C TRP A 84 -5.58 21.33 -18.77
N GLN A 85 -6.75 21.59 -19.31
CA GLN A 85 -8.01 21.06 -18.74
C GLN A 85 -8.10 19.55 -18.84
N GLY A 86 -7.69 18.98 -19.99
CA GLY A 86 -7.59 17.54 -20.18
C GLY A 86 -6.57 16.89 -19.22
N ALA A 87 -5.45 17.57 -18.97
CA ALA A 87 -4.45 17.08 -18.01
C ALA A 87 -5.02 17.00 -16.59
N VAL A 88 -5.74 18.03 -16.14
CA VAL A 88 -6.37 18.05 -14.80
C VAL A 88 -7.45 16.98 -14.68
N ASP A 89 -8.34 16.87 -15.66
CA ASP A 89 -9.39 15.85 -15.66
C ASP A 89 -8.83 14.43 -15.71
N GLY A 90 -7.84 14.21 -16.56
CA GLY A 90 -7.12 12.95 -16.67
C GLY A 90 -6.41 12.57 -15.37
N ALA A 91 -5.75 13.54 -14.71
CA ALA A 91 -5.12 13.32 -13.40
C ALA A 91 -6.14 12.90 -12.34
N CYS A 92 -7.27 13.60 -12.23
CA CYS A 92 -8.32 13.29 -11.25
C CYS A 92 -8.96 11.92 -11.52
N THR A 93 -9.24 11.60 -12.78
CA THR A 93 -9.77 10.31 -13.19
C THR A 93 -8.78 9.19 -12.92
N GLY A 94 -7.52 9.37 -13.32
CA GLY A 94 -6.45 8.42 -13.11
C GLY A 94 -6.16 8.18 -11.63
N PHE A 95 -6.18 9.23 -10.79
CA PHE A 95 -6.06 9.09 -9.34
C PHE A 95 -7.18 8.22 -8.76
N MET A 96 -8.44 8.53 -9.08
CA MET A 96 -9.59 7.77 -8.58
C MET A 96 -9.52 6.31 -9.01
N THR A 97 -9.44 6.06 -10.32
CA THR A 97 -9.44 4.69 -10.88
C THR A 97 -8.22 3.91 -10.45
N GLY A 98 -7.04 4.52 -10.47
CA GLY A 98 -5.79 3.92 -10.01
C GLY A 98 -5.83 3.54 -8.53
N THR A 99 -6.40 4.39 -7.66
CA THR A 99 -6.59 4.08 -6.24
C THR A 99 -7.50 2.87 -6.05
N LEU A 100 -8.64 2.82 -6.72
CA LEU A 100 -9.61 1.73 -6.57
C LEU A 100 -9.06 0.41 -7.14
N VAL A 101 -8.54 0.43 -8.35
CA VAL A 101 -7.99 -0.75 -9.02
C VAL A 101 -6.74 -1.24 -8.29
N GLY A 102 -5.81 -0.34 -7.96
CA GLY A 102 -4.59 -0.69 -7.23
C GLY A 102 -4.89 -1.28 -5.84
N GLY A 103 -5.89 -0.72 -5.14
CA GLY A 103 -6.35 -1.27 -3.86
C GLY A 103 -6.94 -2.66 -4.00
N ALA A 104 -7.82 -2.85 -4.97
CA ALA A 104 -8.44 -4.16 -5.23
C ALA A 104 -7.40 -5.22 -5.63
N THR A 105 -6.47 -4.89 -6.51
CA THR A 105 -5.41 -5.83 -6.93
C THR A 105 -4.44 -6.16 -5.81
N GLY A 106 -4.05 -5.19 -4.98
CA GLY A 106 -3.22 -5.43 -3.81
C GLY A 106 -3.89 -6.34 -2.79
N ALA A 107 -5.17 -6.11 -2.49
CA ALA A 107 -5.96 -6.96 -1.62
C ALA A 107 -6.11 -8.38 -2.18
N ALA A 108 -6.43 -8.50 -3.47
CA ALA A 108 -6.61 -9.79 -4.12
C ALA A 108 -5.33 -10.62 -4.12
N ALA A 109 -4.19 -10.02 -4.48
CA ALA A 109 -2.90 -10.71 -4.51
C ALA A 109 -2.51 -11.26 -3.12
N ALA A 110 -2.57 -10.43 -2.06
CA ALA A 110 -2.29 -10.87 -0.71
C ALA A 110 -3.33 -11.89 -0.22
N GLY A 111 -4.60 -11.65 -0.50
CA GLY A 111 -5.71 -12.51 -0.09
C GLY A 111 -5.62 -13.89 -0.71
N ILE A 112 -5.31 -14.02 -2.00
CA ILE A 112 -5.12 -15.30 -2.68
C ILE A 112 -3.94 -16.05 -2.06
N ASN A 113 -2.76 -15.42 -1.91
CA ASN A 113 -1.58 -16.09 -1.35
C ASN A 113 -1.82 -16.58 0.07
N ILE A 114 -2.56 -15.82 0.89
CA ILE A 114 -2.91 -16.22 2.26
C ILE A 114 -3.99 -17.33 2.25
N ALA A 115 -5.04 -17.20 1.45
CA ALA A 115 -6.15 -18.15 1.40
C ALA A 115 -5.73 -19.51 0.83
N THR A 116 -4.83 -19.54 -0.12
CA THR A 116 -4.26 -20.78 -0.69
C THR A 116 -3.18 -21.42 0.17
N GLY A 117 -2.76 -20.76 1.26
CA GLY A 117 -1.68 -21.24 2.12
C GLY A 117 -0.28 -21.03 1.54
N ALA A 118 -0.15 -20.35 0.38
CA ALA A 118 1.14 -19.99 -0.19
C ALA A 118 1.94 -19.04 0.74
N THR A 119 1.23 -18.23 1.52
CA THR A 119 1.81 -17.37 2.56
C THR A 119 1.03 -17.52 3.86
N THR A 120 1.70 -17.84 4.95
CA THR A 120 1.11 -17.91 6.30
C THR A 120 1.50 -16.67 7.10
N VAL A 121 0.52 -15.97 7.68
CA VAL A 121 0.76 -14.81 8.55
C VAL A 121 0.67 -15.24 10.02
N ILE A 122 1.72 -14.96 10.79
CA ILE A 122 1.85 -15.37 12.19
C ILE A 122 2.04 -14.15 13.08
N GLY A 123 1.11 -13.93 14.00
CA GLY A 123 1.14 -12.83 14.96
C GLY A 123 0.46 -11.55 14.49
N ASN A 124 0.75 -10.47 15.21
CA ASN A 124 0.15 -9.16 14.97
C ASN A 124 1.22 -8.08 15.01
N ALA A 125 1.09 -7.06 14.18
CA ALA A 125 1.92 -5.86 14.29
C ALA A 125 1.71 -5.21 15.67
N HIS A 126 2.81 -4.85 16.32
CA HIS A 126 2.77 -4.11 17.57
C HIS A 126 2.76 -2.60 17.34
N GLY A 127 2.65 -1.84 18.42
CA GLY A 127 2.60 -0.38 18.36
C GLY A 127 1.22 0.15 17.95
N VAL A 128 1.17 1.46 17.74
CA VAL A 128 -0.05 2.21 17.43
C VAL A 128 0.17 3.17 16.26
N GLY A 129 -0.91 3.61 15.62
CA GLY A 129 -0.88 4.63 14.59
C GLY A 129 0.04 4.28 13.41
N ILE A 130 0.93 5.21 13.08
CA ILE A 130 1.81 5.13 11.90
C ILE A 130 2.75 3.93 11.93
N HIS A 131 3.28 3.54 13.10
CA HIS A 131 4.15 2.37 13.22
C HIS A 131 3.42 1.09 12.80
N LYS A 132 2.22 0.86 13.36
CA LYS A 132 1.38 -0.29 12.99
C LYS A 132 0.96 -0.27 11.52
N LEU A 133 0.62 0.94 11.01
CA LEU A 133 0.28 1.13 9.61
C LEU A 133 1.43 0.71 8.69
N ALA A 134 2.64 1.23 8.92
CA ALA A 134 3.81 0.92 8.12
C ALA A 134 4.18 -0.57 8.15
N THR A 135 4.14 -1.17 9.36
CA THR A 135 4.39 -2.59 9.52
C THR A 135 3.41 -3.43 8.70
N ASN A 136 2.11 -3.14 8.78
CA ASN A 136 1.10 -3.89 8.03
C ASN A 136 1.17 -3.64 6.51
N MET A 137 1.51 -2.41 6.08
CA MET A 137 1.73 -2.11 4.65
C MET A 137 2.91 -2.89 4.08
N GLU A 138 4.04 -2.93 4.78
CA GLU A 138 5.20 -3.68 4.31
C GLU A 138 4.94 -5.18 4.32
N ALA A 139 4.32 -5.72 5.37
CA ALA A 139 3.88 -7.12 5.42
C ALA A 139 2.89 -7.44 4.29
N GLY A 140 1.98 -6.51 3.97
CA GLY A 140 1.04 -6.63 2.87
C GLY A 140 1.72 -6.74 1.51
N LYS A 141 2.75 -5.91 1.26
CA LYS A 141 3.58 -6.01 0.05
C LYS A 141 4.28 -7.36 -0.05
N MET A 142 4.80 -7.85 1.07
CA MET A 142 5.45 -9.16 1.12
C MET A 142 4.46 -10.29 0.83
N ALA A 143 3.26 -10.26 1.41
CA ALA A 143 2.21 -11.23 1.14
C ALA A 143 1.73 -11.19 -0.32
N ALA A 144 1.54 -9.99 -0.88
CA ALA A 144 1.12 -9.82 -2.27
C ALA A 144 2.16 -10.29 -3.28
N SER A 145 3.46 -10.26 -2.92
CA SER A 145 4.54 -10.73 -3.80
C SER A 145 4.57 -12.25 -4.00
N GLY A 146 4.00 -13.03 -3.07
CA GLY A 146 4.05 -14.49 -3.09
C GLY A 146 5.45 -15.10 -2.89
N GLN A 147 6.45 -14.28 -2.54
CA GLN A 147 7.84 -14.72 -2.37
C GLN A 147 8.12 -15.35 -1.01
N TYR A 148 7.21 -15.18 -0.05
CA TYR A 148 7.39 -15.58 1.35
C TYR A 148 6.36 -16.63 1.75
N SER A 149 6.85 -17.78 2.22
CA SER A 149 6.02 -18.86 2.78
C SER A 149 5.42 -18.48 4.13
N GLN A 150 6.17 -17.70 4.93
CA GLN A 150 5.71 -17.23 6.23
C GLN A 150 6.06 -15.76 6.45
N ILE A 151 5.13 -15.03 7.07
CA ILE A 151 5.35 -13.65 7.51
C ILE A 151 5.04 -13.56 9.00
N GLY A 152 6.08 -13.41 9.80
CA GLY A 152 5.99 -13.22 11.25
C GLY A 152 5.88 -11.74 11.62
N LEU A 153 4.83 -11.35 12.33
CA LEU A 153 4.65 -9.99 12.85
C LEU A 153 4.98 -9.98 14.34
N ASN A 154 5.96 -9.18 14.74
CA ASN A 154 6.44 -9.08 16.12
C ASN A 154 6.76 -10.46 16.73
N ARG A 155 7.43 -11.31 15.97
CA ARG A 155 7.86 -12.65 16.40
C ARG A 155 9.35 -12.68 16.67
N SER A 156 9.78 -13.57 17.58
CA SER A 156 11.21 -13.77 17.81
C SER A 156 11.83 -14.55 16.66
N LEU A 157 13.09 -14.27 16.36
CA LEU A 157 13.86 -14.99 15.35
C LEU A 157 13.79 -16.50 15.61
N LYS A 158 13.99 -16.93 16.86
CA LYS A 158 13.88 -18.35 17.25
C LYS A 158 12.52 -18.97 16.90
N THR A 159 11.42 -18.25 17.08
CA THR A 159 10.07 -18.76 16.77
C THR A 159 9.87 -18.98 15.29
N MET A 160 10.60 -18.24 14.46
CA MET A 160 10.55 -18.32 13.00
C MET A 160 11.65 -19.22 12.41
N GLY A 161 12.41 -19.92 13.27
CA GLY A 161 13.46 -20.85 12.82
C GLY A 161 14.80 -20.18 12.47
N LEU A 162 14.97 -18.88 12.81
CA LEU A 162 16.18 -18.12 12.56
C LEU A 162 17.10 -18.05 13.80
N ASN A 163 18.39 -17.76 13.56
CA ASN A 163 19.35 -17.49 14.62
C ASN A 163 19.12 -16.10 15.24
N GLY A 164 19.74 -15.83 16.42
CA GLY A 164 19.59 -14.54 17.13
C GLY A 164 18.58 -14.56 18.28
N GLY A 165 18.07 -15.75 18.65
CA GLY A 165 17.38 -15.99 19.90
C GLY A 165 16.05 -15.25 20.08
N ARG A 166 15.98 -14.39 21.12
CA ARG A 166 14.75 -13.68 21.49
C ARG A 166 14.58 -12.32 20.79
N LEU A 167 15.51 -11.92 19.93
CA LEU A 167 15.37 -10.69 19.16
C LEU A 167 14.07 -10.72 18.34
N ARG A 168 13.34 -9.62 18.35
CA ARG A 168 12.04 -9.48 17.67
C ARG A 168 12.10 -8.30 16.74
N PRO A 169 12.32 -8.53 15.45
CA PRO A 169 12.05 -7.50 14.45
C PRO A 169 10.53 -7.30 14.26
N ASP A 170 10.14 -6.20 13.67
CA ASP A 170 8.73 -5.91 13.42
C ASP A 170 8.11 -6.89 12.43
N ILE A 171 8.88 -7.25 11.38
CA ILE A 171 8.47 -8.25 10.40
C ILE A 171 9.63 -9.21 10.12
N ILE A 172 9.30 -10.48 10.02
CA ILE A 172 10.17 -11.55 9.53
C ILE A 172 9.48 -12.19 8.33
N GLY A 173 10.12 -12.22 7.18
CA GLY A 173 9.64 -12.96 6.00
C GLY A 173 10.54 -14.14 5.73
N ILE A 174 10.01 -15.37 5.85
CA ILE A 174 10.68 -16.58 5.45
C ILE A 174 10.45 -16.79 3.96
N SER A 175 11.52 -16.70 3.19
CA SER A 175 11.46 -16.73 1.73
C SER A 175 11.33 -18.15 1.19
N ASN A 176 10.64 -18.30 0.06
CA ASN A 176 10.64 -19.52 -0.73
C ASN A 176 11.97 -19.76 -1.45
N ASN A 177 12.83 -18.75 -1.58
CA ASN A 177 14.05 -18.76 -2.39
C ASN A 177 15.34 -18.72 -1.53
N GLY A 178 15.24 -18.86 -0.21
CA GLY A 178 16.39 -18.89 0.70
C GLY A 178 16.92 -17.51 1.14
N PHE A 179 16.36 -16.41 0.67
CA PHE A 179 16.72 -15.07 1.12
C PHE A 179 15.64 -14.50 2.03
N ASP A 180 15.78 -14.76 3.31
CA ASP A 180 14.84 -14.25 4.32
C ASP A 180 14.90 -12.73 4.45
N LYS A 181 13.84 -12.11 4.94
CA LYS A 181 13.76 -10.65 5.07
C LYS A 181 13.40 -10.24 6.48
N LEU A 182 14.24 -9.41 7.07
CA LEU A 182 14.02 -8.79 8.35
C LEU A 182 13.66 -7.31 8.16
N VAL A 183 12.61 -6.84 8.82
CA VAL A 183 12.18 -5.43 8.72
C VAL A 183 12.01 -4.84 10.11
N GLU A 184 12.58 -3.66 10.31
CA GLU A 184 12.36 -2.81 11.48
C GLU A 184 11.72 -1.50 11.03
N VAL A 185 10.73 -1.04 11.77
CA VAL A 185 10.05 0.24 11.56
C VAL A 185 10.42 1.17 12.71
N VAL A 186 11.16 2.23 12.42
CA VAL A 186 11.61 3.18 13.45
C VAL A 186 10.44 4.05 13.89
N SER A 187 10.11 4.01 15.17
CA SER A 187 9.13 4.92 15.76
C SER A 187 9.73 6.33 15.94
N PRO A 188 8.92 7.41 15.95
CA PRO A 188 9.41 8.80 15.99
C PRO A 188 10.30 9.17 17.19
N ARG A 189 10.28 8.36 18.25
CA ARG A 189 11.06 8.57 19.48
C ARG A 189 12.25 7.63 19.61
N GLN A 190 12.45 6.71 18.67
CA GLN A 190 13.55 5.75 18.69
C GLN A 190 14.79 6.33 18.00
N ASP A 191 15.96 5.95 18.51
CA ASP A 191 17.24 6.23 17.88
C ASP A 191 17.42 5.31 16.67
N ILE A 192 17.62 5.92 15.51
CA ILE A 192 17.86 5.22 14.24
C ILE A 192 19.15 4.40 14.32
N SER A 193 20.19 4.93 14.96
CA SER A 193 21.48 4.25 15.09
C SER A 193 21.35 2.96 15.90
N TYR A 194 20.57 2.99 16.98
CA TYR A 194 20.28 1.81 17.77
C TYR A 194 19.54 0.73 16.94
N ILE A 195 18.52 1.12 16.18
CA ILE A 195 17.74 0.18 15.34
C ILE A 195 18.61 -0.39 14.21
N ARG A 196 19.48 0.42 13.61
CA ARG A 196 20.43 -0.05 12.60
C ARG A 196 21.42 -1.07 13.17
N ASN A 197 21.99 -0.80 14.35
CA ASN A 197 22.90 -1.74 15.00
C ASN A 197 22.18 -3.04 15.39
N LYS A 198 20.94 -2.94 15.90
CA LYS A 198 20.10 -4.11 16.16
C LYS A 198 19.89 -4.95 14.89
N MET A 199 19.61 -4.29 13.74
CA MET A 199 19.46 -4.97 12.45
C MET A 199 20.77 -5.65 12.02
N LEU A 200 21.91 -4.97 12.13
CA LEU A 200 23.22 -5.54 11.77
C LEU A 200 23.52 -6.81 12.58
N ASN A 201 23.31 -6.77 13.90
CA ASN A 201 23.51 -7.95 14.75
C ASN A 201 22.61 -9.13 14.32
N MET A 202 21.35 -8.86 13.94
CA MET A 202 20.44 -9.89 13.44
C MET A 202 20.92 -10.49 12.11
N LEU A 203 21.52 -9.67 11.24
CA LEU A 203 22.06 -10.12 9.95
C LEU A 203 23.39 -10.89 10.10
N GLU A 204 24.23 -10.54 11.06
CA GLU A 204 25.44 -11.32 11.40
C GLU A 204 25.09 -12.76 11.79
N ASP A 205 24.01 -12.92 12.58
CA ASP A 205 23.52 -14.25 12.97
C ASP A 205 22.80 -15.00 11.82
N ASN A 206 22.37 -14.27 10.78
CA ASN A 206 21.59 -14.81 9.65
C ASN A 206 22.14 -14.25 8.31
N PRO A 207 23.26 -14.76 7.81
CA PRO A 207 23.94 -14.21 6.62
C PRO A 207 23.11 -14.33 5.32
N ASP A 208 22.16 -15.24 5.27
CA ASP A 208 21.24 -15.42 4.13
C ASP A 208 20.01 -14.49 4.22
N ALA A 209 19.90 -13.67 5.27
CA ALA A 209 18.81 -12.72 5.41
C ALA A 209 19.17 -11.34 4.89
N THR A 210 18.15 -10.62 4.41
CA THR A 210 18.25 -9.20 4.02
C THR A 210 17.56 -8.32 5.06
N GLY A 211 18.14 -7.17 5.38
CA GLY A 211 17.61 -6.22 6.35
C GLY A 211 17.00 -4.98 5.71
N LYS A 212 15.88 -4.52 6.23
CA LYS A 212 15.25 -3.24 5.84
C LYS A 212 14.86 -2.44 7.09
N VAL A 213 15.33 -1.20 7.18
CA VAL A 213 14.93 -0.27 8.23
C VAL A 213 14.07 0.82 7.60
N ILE A 214 12.81 0.93 8.04
CA ILE A 214 11.86 1.94 7.57
C ILE A 214 11.87 3.10 8.56
N VAL A 215 12.29 4.26 8.10
CA VAL A 215 12.37 5.49 8.91
C VAL A 215 11.27 6.45 8.49
N TRP A 216 10.41 6.83 9.42
CA TRP A 216 9.46 7.91 9.23
C TRP A 216 10.11 9.22 9.65
N THR A 217 10.53 10.02 8.68
CA THR A 217 11.18 11.30 8.97
C THR A 217 10.14 12.35 9.35
N ARG A 218 10.25 12.88 10.60
CA ARG A 218 9.53 14.08 11.02
C ARG A 218 9.91 15.33 10.21
N HIS A 219 10.95 15.25 9.39
CA HIS A 219 11.56 16.39 8.70
C HIS A 219 10.85 16.79 7.39
N LEU A 220 9.82 16.06 6.96
CA LEU A 220 9.02 16.46 5.79
C LEU A 220 7.95 17.52 6.09
N PHE A 221 7.78 17.90 7.38
CA PHE A 221 6.76 18.85 7.84
C PHE A 221 7.31 19.95 8.78
N ARG A 222 8.59 20.31 8.62
CA ARG A 222 9.14 21.53 9.23
C ARG A 222 9.55 22.53 8.18
#